data_4d0d75dc70950653391bc58b27216607
#
_entry.id   4d0d75dc70950653391bc58b27216607
#
_cell.length_a   1.000
_cell.length_b   1.000
_cell.length_c   1.000
_cell.angle_alpha   90.00
_cell.angle_beta   90.00
_cell.angle_gamma   90.00
#
_symmetry.space_group_name_H-M   'P 1'
#
loop_
_entity.id
_entity.type
_entity.pdbx_description
1 polymer ?
#
loop_
_entity_poly.entity_id
_entity_poly.type
_entity_poly.pdbx_seq_one_letter_code
_entity_poly.pdbx_strand_id
1 'polypeptide(L)'
;MKDLHTIKDIVMGTGVNILSSSRDHEIVINRWLYYKLAKEHTQYSLRLIGEIVGRNHATVIYGLKQFENECAWDKDLQAKYDQLTIICMKETRCNDVVAVDEQIKFMHTEIHKLYALKKQLLSDEFINAKQ
;
A
#
# COMPACT_ATOMS: atom_id res chain seq x y z
N MET A 1 -6.74 11.06 -5.78
CA MET A 1 -6.82 10.91 -4.32
C MET A 1 -7.56 9.63 -3.98
N LYS A 2 -7.03 8.86 -3.07
CA LYS A 2 -7.62 7.57 -2.71
C LYS A 2 -8.83 7.76 -1.80
N ASP A 3 -9.89 7.00 -2.06
CA ASP A 3 -11.10 7.02 -1.25
C ASP A 3 -10.87 6.20 0.03
N LEU A 4 -11.42 6.69 1.15
CA LEU A 4 -11.38 5.98 2.43
C LEU A 4 -12.09 4.62 2.38
N HIS A 5 -13.17 4.51 1.60
CA HIS A 5 -13.86 3.23 1.40
C HIS A 5 -12.98 2.20 0.73
N THR A 6 -12.15 2.61 -0.23
CA THR A 6 -11.19 1.72 -0.88
C THR A 6 -10.17 1.18 0.12
N ILE A 7 -9.64 2.03 0.98
CA ILE A 7 -8.68 1.60 2.02
C ILE A 7 -9.34 0.67 3.01
N LYS A 8 -10.57 0.99 3.45
CA LYS A 8 -11.35 0.11 4.32
C LYS A 8 -11.52 -1.27 3.68
N ASP A 9 -11.89 -1.33 2.42
CA ASP A 9 -12.11 -2.59 1.71
C ASP A 9 -10.82 -3.40 1.56
N ILE A 10 -9.68 -2.74 1.35
CA ILE A 10 -8.38 -3.40 1.30
C ILE A 10 -8.08 -4.09 2.63
N VAL A 11 -8.30 -3.41 3.75
CA VAL A 11 -8.08 -3.99 5.08
C VAL A 11 -9.06 -5.12 5.34
N MET A 12 -10.34 -4.94 4.99
CA MET A 12 -11.36 -5.99 5.16
C MET A 12 -11.13 -7.19 4.25
N GLY A 13 -10.40 -7.02 3.16
CA GLY A 13 -10.01 -8.11 2.27
C GLY A 13 -9.12 -9.16 2.93
N THR A 14 -8.54 -8.86 4.11
CA THR A 14 -7.78 -9.83 4.89
C THR A 14 -8.68 -10.83 5.65
N GLY A 15 -10.01 -10.68 5.57
CA GLY A 15 -10.99 -11.54 6.22
C GLY A 15 -11.51 -11.03 7.57
N VAL A 16 -11.06 -9.86 8.01
CA VAL A 16 -11.44 -9.28 9.29
C VAL A 16 -12.44 -8.14 9.09
N ASN A 17 -13.56 -8.17 9.78
CA ASN A 17 -14.57 -7.11 9.71
C ASN A 17 -14.25 -5.99 10.70
N ILE A 18 -13.61 -4.92 10.22
CA ILE A 18 -13.24 -3.77 11.07
C ILE A 18 -14.44 -2.89 11.46
N LEU A 19 -15.61 -3.09 10.82
CA LEU A 19 -16.84 -2.39 11.19
C LEU A 19 -17.52 -3.00 12.41
N SER A 20 -17.10 -4.19 12.84
CA SER A 20 -17.64 -4.85 14.01
C SER A 20 -17.40 -4.03 15.28
N SER A 21 -18.34 -4.04 16.19
CA SER A 21 -18.18 -3.41 17.51
C SER A 21 -17.37 -4.27 18.49
N SER A 22 -16.93 -5.44 18.07
CA SER A 22 -16.15 -6.35 18.89
C SER A 22 -14.82 -5.72 19.34
N ARG A 23 -14.40 -6.06 20.54
CA ARG A 23 -13.11 -5.67 21.12
C ARG A 23 -12.05 -6.75 20.96
N ASP A 24 -12.31 -7.73 20.09
CA ASP A 24 -11.35 -8.76 19.79
C ASP A 24 -10.04 -8.12 19.30
N HIS A 25 -8.93 -8.59 19.82
CA HIS A 25 -7.59 -8.03 19.56
C HIS A 25 -7.27 -7.96 18.07
N GLU A 26 -7.61 -9.02 17.33
CA GLU A 26 -7.37 -9.05 15.89
C GLU A 26 -8.17 -7.98 15.15
N ILE A 27 -9.43 -7.78 15.51
CA ILE A 27 -10.28 -6.75 14.90
C ILE A 27 -9.76 -5.35 15.24
N VAL A 28 -9.38 -5.14 16.49
CA VAL A 28 -8.84 -3.85 16.96
C VAL A 28 -7.55 -3.50 16.22
N ILE A 29 -6.63 -4.45 16.07
CA ILE A 29 -5.37 -4.26 15.35
C ILE A 29 -5.64 -3.92 13.89
N ASN A 30 -6.59 -4.58 13.25
CA ASN A 30 -6.93 -4.31 11.86
C ASN A 30 -7.56 -2.92 11.69
N ARG A 31 -8.30 -2.41 12.68
CA ARG A 31 -8.76 -1.02 12.67
C ARG A 31 -7.57 -0.07 12.73
N TRP A 32 -6.56 -0.35 13.55
CA TRP A 32 -5.35 0.47 13.62
C TRP A 32 -4.59 0.47 12.30
N LEU A 33 -4.52 -0.67 11.62
CA LEU A 33 -3.97 -0.77 10.27
C LEU A 33 -4.72 0.15 9.30
N TYR A 34 -6.04 0.14 9.35
CA TYR A 34 -6.86 1.03 8.54
C TYR A 34 -6.54 2.51 8.83
N TYR A 35 -6.46 2.89 10.10
CA TYR A 35 -6.14 4.27 10.47
C TYR A 35 -4.77 4.70 9.92
N LYS A 36 -3.78 3.85 10.05
CA LYS A 36 -2.42 4.14 9.58
C LYS A 36 -2.37 4.26 8.05
N LEU A 37 -2.97 3.32 7.34
CA LEU A 37 -3.04 3.35 5.88
C LEU A 37 -3.77 4.60 5.39
N ALA A 38 -4.91 4.93 6.00
CA ALA A 38 -5.68 6.11 5.62
C ALA A 38 -4.90 7.40 5.87
N LYS A 39 -4.20 7.49 6.99
CA LYS A 39 -3.39 8.67 7.30
C LYS A 39 -2.22 8.84 6.33
N GLU A 40 -1.54 7.77 5.97
CA GLU A 40 -0.36 7.82 5.10
C GLU A 40 -0.71 8.00 3.62
N HIS A 41 -1.84 7.48 3.18
CA HIS A 41 -2.20 7.42 1.76
C HIS A 41 -3.32 8.37 1.35
N THR A 42 -3.91 9.10 2.29
CA THR A 42 -4.95 10.10 1.99
C THR A 42 -4.67 11.40 2.71
N GLN A 43 -5.38 12.45 2.29
CA GLN A 43 -5.33 13.77 2.93
C GLN A 43 -6.58 14.04 3.78
N TYR A 44 -7.40 13.03 4.01
CA TYR A 44 -8.60 13.18 4.83
C TYR A 44 -8.24 13.40 6.30
N SER A 45 -9.11 14.15 6.99
CA SER A 45 -8.93 14.40 8.42
C SER A 45 -9.11 13.11 9.22
N LEU A 46 -8.49 13.05 10.40
CA LEU A 46 -8.66 11.90 11.31
C LEU A 46 -10.11 11.69 11.69
N ARG A 47 -10.90 12.76 11.76
CA ARG A 47 -12.33 12.67 12.02
C ARG A 47 -13.04 11.88 10.92
N LEU A 48 -12.80 12.21 9.65
CA LEU A 48 -13.41 11.49 8.53
C LEU A 48 -12.94 10.05 8.46
N ILE A 49 -11.66 9.81 8.71
CA ILE A 49 -11.10 8.45 8.76
C ILE A 49 -11.85 7.59 9.79
N GLY A 50 -12.11 8.14 10.97
CA GLY A 50 -12.85 7.43 12.00
C GLY A 50 -14.33 7.24 11.68
N GLU A 51 -14.98 8.23 11.05
CA GLU A 51 -16.40 8.16 10.72
C GLU A 51 -16.75 6.97 9.83
N ILE A 52 -15.87 6.61 8.90
CA ILE A 52 -16.09 5.48 7.99
C ILE A 52 -16.28 4.16 8.75
N VAL A 53 -15.62 4.01 9.89
CA VAL A 53 -15.71 2.79 10.71
C VAL A 53 -16.52 3.02 12.00
N GLY A 54 -17.25 4.13 12.08
CA GLY A 54 -18.10 4.43 13.22
C GLY A 54 -17.34 4.79 14.49
N ARG A 55 -16.15 5.38 14.36
CA ARG A 55 -15.31 5.77 15.50
C ARG A 55 -15.06 7.27 15.49
N ASN A 56 -14.74 7.82 16.65
CA ASN A 56 -14.44 9.23 16.77
C ASN A 56 -12.93 9.51 16.55
N HIS A 57 -12.62 10.79 16.42
CA HIS A 57 -11.28 11.29 16.19
C HIS A 57 -10.29 10.88 17.31
N ALA A 58 -10.72 10.93 18.58
CA ALA A 58 -9.85 10.53 19.69
C ALA A 58 -9.47 9.04 19.64
N THR A 59 -10.40 8.18 19.21
CA THR A 59 -10.15 6.75 19.01
C THR A 59 -9.14 6.51 17.91
N VAL A 60 -9.19 7.29 16.84
CA VAL A 60 -8.22 7.19 15.75
C VAL A 60 -6.82 7.58 16.23
N ILE A 61 -6.69 8.67 16.96
CA ILE A 61 -5.41 9.11 17.53
C ILE A 61 -4.81 8.04 18.45
N TYR A 62 -5.63 7.49 19.33
CA TYR A 62 -5.21 6.43 20.23
C TYR A 62 -4.73 5.20 19.44
N GLY A 63 -5.51 4.80 18.45
CA GLY A 63 -5.17 3.64 17.62
C GLY A 63 -3.86 3.81 16.86
N LEU A 64 -3.58 5.01 16.33
CA LEU A 64 -2.34 5.31 15.65
C LEU A 64 -1.13 5.18 16.59
N LYS A 65 -1.24 5.66 17.84
CA LYS A 65 -0.19 5.52 18.84
C LYS A 65 0.06 4.06 19.22
N GLN A 66 -1.03 3.32 19.44
CA GLN A 66 -0.94 1.90 19.78
C GLN A 66 -0.36 1.08 18.65
N PHE A 67 -0.71 1.39 17.42
CA PHE A 67 -0.15 0.72 16.25
C PHE A 67 1.36 0.89 16.16
N GLU A 68 1.87 2.09 16.38
CA GLU A 68 3.31 2.33 16.38
C GLU A 68 4.01 1.54 17.50
N ASN A 69 3.41 1.49 18.69
CA ASN A 69 3.95 0.71 19.82
C ASN A 69 3.96 -0.78 19.51
N GLU A 70 2.89 -1.31 18.93
CA GLU A 70 2.80 -2.74 18.59
C GLU A 70 3.81 -3.11 17.48
N CYS A 71 3.97 -2.27 16.46
CA CYS A 71 4.93 -2.52 15.39
C CYS A 71 6.37 -2.52 15.86
N ALA A 72 6.67 -1.88 16.98
CA ALA A 72 8.03 -1.84 17.51
C ALA A 72 8.54 -3.23 17.92
N TRP A 73 7.65 -4.13 18.28
CA TRP A 73 7.99 -5.49 18.70
C TRP A 73 7.27 -6.62 17.96
N ASP A 74 6.26 -6.31 17.18
CA ASP A 74 5.56 -7.29 16.35
C ASP A 74 5.94 -7.10 14.89
N LYS A 75 6.93 -7.87 14.44
CA LYS A 75 7.40 -7.79 13.05
C LYS A 75 6.38 -8.32 12.06
N ASP A 76 5.51 -9.23 12.47
CA ASP A 76 4.44 -9.74 11.61
C ASP A 76 3.41 -8.66 11.30
N LEU A 77 3.10 -7.81 12.28
CA LEU A 77 2.20 -6.68 12.08
C LEU A 77 2.83 -5.66 11.12
N GLN A 78 4.11 -5.38 11.25
CA GLN A 78 4.82 -4.49 10.35
C GLN A 78 4.83 -5.05 8.92
N ALA A 79 5.07 -6.35 8.76
CA ALA A 79 5.04 -7.02 7.46
C ALA A 79 3.65 -6.95 6.83
N LYS A 80 2.59 -7.15 7.62
CA LYS A 80 1.21 -7.01 7.15
C LYS A 80 0.92 -5.60 6.66
N TYR A 81 1.37 -4.59 7.41
CA TYR A 81 1.24 -3.19 7.02
C TYR A 81 1.96 -2.93 5.69
N ASP A 82 3.18 -3.43 5.53
CA ASP A 82 3.95 -3.25 4.30
C ASP A 82 3.25 -3.89 3.09
N GLN A 83 2.69 -5.07 3.26
CA GLN A 83 1.91 -5.75 2.21
C GLN A 83 0.67 -4.94 1.82
N LEU A 84 -0.07 -4.45 2.80
CA LEU A 84 -1.27 -3.64 2.55
C LEU A 84 -0.90 -2.31 1.90
N THR A 85 0.25 -1.72 2.25
CA THR A 85 0.77 -0.52 1.61
C THR A 85 1.01 -0.76 0.11
N ILE A 86 1.60 -1.89 -0.25
CA ILE A 86 1.82 -2.25 -1.65
C ILE A 86 0.50 -2.37 -2.41
N ILE A 87 -0.50 -3.02 -1.81
CA ILE A 87 -1.83 -3.16 -2.40
C ILE A 87 -2.48 -1.77 -2.59
N CYS A 88 -2.38 -0.90 -1.58
CA CYS A 88 -2.88 0.48 -1.67
C CYS A 88 -2.23 1.24 -2.82
N MET A 89 -0.94 1.12 -3.00
CA MET A 89 -0.23 1.78 -4.09
C MET A 89 -0.67 1.28 -5.45
N LYS A 90 -0.87 -0.03 -5.60
CA LYS A 90 -1.35 -0.62 -6.86
C LYS A 90 -2.74 -0.13 -7.22
N GLU A 91 -3.66 -0.09 -6.25
CA GLU A 91 -5.04 0.37 -6.50
C GLU A 91 -5.11 1.86 -6.82
N THR A 92 -4.24 2.68 -6.22
CA THR A 92 -4.15 4.10 -6.57
C THR A 92 -3.76 4.27 -8.03
N ARG A 93 -2.90 3.40 -8.53
CA ARG A 93 -2.51 3.40 -9.95
C ARG A 93 -3.65 2.99 -10.86
N CYS A 94 -4.54 2.09 -10.42
CA CYS A 94 -5.69 1.63 -11.19
C CYS A 94 -6.78 2.69 -11.33
N ASN A 95 -6.91 3.61 -10.38
CA ASN A 95 -7.94 4.66 -10.42
C ASN A 95 -7.64 5.78 -11.42
N ASP A 96 -6.41 5.88 -11.90
CA ASP A 96 -5.99 6.87 -12.88
C ASP A 96 -5.50 6.14 -14.15
N VAL A 97 -6.44 5.40 -14.78
CA VAL A 97 -6.15 4.42 -15.82
C VAL A 97 -5.37 4.99 -16.99
N VAL A 98 -5.68 6.23 -17.42
CA VAL A 98 -5.02 6.84 -18.59
C VAL A 98 -3.57 7.21 -18.30
N ALA A 99 -3.31 7.82 -17.16
CA ALA A 99 -1.95 8.19 -16.75
C ALA A 99 -1.09 6.96 -16.45
N VAL A 100 -1.70 5.92 -15.89
CA VAL A 100 -1.02 4.65 -15.60
C VAL A 100 -0.65 3.91 -16.87
N ASP A 101 -1.54 3.83 -17.85
CA ASP A 101 -1.25 3.17 -19.12
C ASP A 101 -0.09 3.86 -19.83
N GLU A 102 -0.04 5.19 -19.83
CA GLU A 102 1.07 5.94 -20.39
C GLU A 102 2.39 5.67 -19.63
N GLN A 103 2.36 5.62 -18.30
CA GLN A 103 3.53 5.29 -17.49
C GLN A 103 4.01 3.86 -17.73
N ILE A 104 3.10 2.91 -17.82
CA ILE A 104 3.43 1.52 -18.12
C ILE A 104 4.07 1.41 -19.50
N LYS A 105 3.50 2.05 -20.50
CA LYS A 105 4.08 2.08 -21.85
C LYS A 105 5.46 2.70 -21.85
N PHE A 106 5.66 3.80 -21.14
CA PHE A 106 6.95 4.45 -21.01
C PHE A 106 7.97 3.54 -20.33
N MET A 107 7.59 2.90 -19.22
CA MET A 107 8.46 1.95 -18.51
C MET A 107 8.81 0.74 -19.37
N HIS A 108 7.85 0.19 -20.10
CA HIS A 108 8.11 -0.91 -21.03
C HIS A 108 9.09 -0.50 -22.14
N THR A 109 8.93 0.69 -22.68
CA THR A 109 9.85 1.22 -23.70
C THR A 109 11.28 1.36 -23.14
N GLU A 110 11.42 1.89 -21.93
CA GLU A 110 12.71 2.02 -21.26
C GLU A 110 13.34 0.66 -20.98
N ILE A 111 12.55 -0.31 -20.51
CA ILE A 111 13.03 -1.66 -20.26
C ILE A 111 13.50 -2.32 -21.56
N HIS A 112 12.74 -2.17 -22.64
CA HIS A 112 13.13 -2.69 -23.94
C HIS A 112 14.44 -2.09 -24.45
N LYS A 113 14.62 -0.79 -24.28
CA LYS A 113 15.86 -0.11 -24.64
C LYS A 113 17.05 -0.65 -23.85
N LEU A 114 16.87 -0.85 -22.54
CA LEU A 114 17.90 -1.37 -21.66
C LEU A 114 18.25 -2.82 -22.01
N TYR A 115 17.27 -3.65 -22.31
CA TYR A 115 17.49 -5.03 -22.73
C TYR A 115 18.22 -5.09 -24.07
N ALA A 116 17.84 -4.26 -25.03
CA ALA A 116 18.50 -4.18 -26.33
C ALA A 116 19.96 -3.76 -26.17
N LEU A 117 20.22 -2.75 -25.35
CA LEU A 117 21.56 -2.28 -25.05
C LEU A 117 22.41 -3.35 -24.36
N LYS A 118 21.84 -4.04 -23.38
CA LYS A 118 22.51 -5.14 -22.69
C LYS A 118 22.86 -6.26 -23.65
N LYS A 119 21.94 -6.64 -24.53
CA LYS A 119 22.17 -7.67 -25.54
C LYS A 119 23.27 -7.27 -26.50
N GLN A 120 23.30 -6.01 -26.92
CA GLN A 120 24.34 -5.48 -27.81
C GLN A 120 25.72 -5.50 -27.14
N LEU A 121 25.80 -5.07 -25.87
CA LEU A 121 27.05 -5.08 -25.11
C LEU A 121 27.56 -6.49 -24.89
N LEU A 122 26.69 -7.44 -24.59
CA LEU A 122 27.07 -8.84 -24.44
C LEU A 122 27.55 -9.45 -25.76
N SER A 123 26.92 -9.08 -26.87
CA SER A 123 27.37 -9.52 -28.21
C SER A 123 28.74 -8.94 -28.56
N ASP A 124 29.00 -7.68 -28.25
CA ASP A 124 30.26 -7.03 -28.48
C ASP A 124 31.40 -7.66 -27.65
N GLU A 125 31.14 -7.93 -26.37
CA GLU A 125 32.07 -8.64 -25.49
C GLU A 125 32.35 -10.06 -26.01
N PHE A 126 31.34 -10.75 -26.49
CA PHE A 126 31.49 -12.08 -27.04
C PHE A 126 32.33 -12.08 -28.33
N ILE A 127 32.13 -11.09 -29.21
CA ILE A 127 32.91 -10.92 -30.43
C ILE A 127 34.36 -10.59 -30.08
N ASN A 128 34.59 -9.68 -29.13
CA ASN A 128 35.94 -9.31 -28.70
C ASN A 128 36.66 -10.47 -28.01
N ALA A 129 35.96 -11.32 -27.30
CA ALA A 129 36.55 -12.50 -26.68
C ALA A 129 37.00 -13.57 -27.68
N LYS A 130 36.46 -13.57 -28.90
CA LYS A 130 36.86 -14.49 -29.96
C LYS A 130 38.04 -14.01 -30.80
N GLN A 131 38.39 -12.75 -30.67
CA GLN A 131 39.53 -12.19 -31.32
C GLN A 131 40.81 -12.34 -30.48
#